data_d49c52f9c6f57e34c57027fb0a801c80
#
_entry.id   d49c52f9c6f57e34c57027fb0a801c80
#
_cell.length_a   1.000
_cell.length_b   1.000
_cell.length_c   1.000
_cell.angle_alpha   90.00
_cell.angle_beta   90.00
_cell.angle_gamma   90.00
#
_symmetry.space_group_name_H-M   'P 1'
#
loop_
_entity.id
_entity.type
_entity.pdbx_description
1 polymer ?
#
loop_
_entity_poly.entity_id
_entity_poly.type
_entity_poly.pdbx_seq_one_letter_code
_entity_poly.pdbx_strand_id
1 'polypeptide(L)'
;MTGEAAVKFELVDINEILKTLPHRYPMLLIDRVIKIRTDYSGIGIKNVTFNEPPFLGHFPDRPVYPGVMMIEAMAQTAGVIGIKSVEGTEKPRAVFRCPRPT
;
A
#
# COMPACT_ATOMS: atom_id res chain seq x y z
N MET A 1 -18.50 -16.27 -12.60
CA MET A 1 -17.97 -15.89 -12.58
C MET A 1 -17.18 -16.16 -12.75
N THR A 2 -17.08 -16.22 -13.18
CA THR A 2 -16.28 -16.53 -13.53
C THR A 2 -15.24 -16.42 -12.87
N GLY A 3 -14.64 -16.87 -12.53
CA GLY A 3 -13.51 -16.82 -11.92
C GLY A 3 -13.14 -15.58 -11.33
N GLU A 4 -13.85 -14.52 -11.54
CA GLU A 4 -13.48 -13.37 -10.99
C GLU A 4 -13.84 -13.28 -9.62
N ALA A 5 -12.99 -12.93 -8.75
CA ALA A 5 -13.24 -12.73 -7.37
C ALA A 5 -14.12 -11.56 -7.19
N ALA A 6 -15.08 -11.65 -6.33
CA ALA A 6 -15.91 -10.51 -6.00
C ALA A 6 -15.11 -9.52 -5.20
N VAL A 7 -15.49 -8.27 -5.24
CA VAL A 7 -14.88 -7.26 -4.42
C VAL A 7 -15.27 -7.54 -2.98
N LYS A 8 -14.26 -7.78 -2.14
CA LYS A 8 -14.51 -8.10 -0.78
C LYS A 8 -14.42 -6.91 0.12
N PHE A 9 -13.58 -5.96 -0.21
CA PHE A 9 -13.42 -4.76 0.61
C PHE A 9 -13.46 -3.58 -0.32
N GLU A 10 -14.46 -2.73 -0.16
CA GLU A 10 -14.56 -1.55 -1.00
C GLU A 10 -13.58 -0.48 -0.62
N LEU A 11 -13.25 -0.38 0.63
CA LEU A 11 -12.35 0.67 1.08
C LEU A 11 -11.53 0.22 2.28
N VAL A 12 -10.24 0.35 2.16
CA VAL A 12 -9.35 0.21 3.29
C VAL A 12 -8.77 1.60 3.51
N ASP A 13 -9.25 2.27 4.51
CA ASP A 13 -8.86 3.67 4.73
C ASP A 13 -7.56 3.76 5.51
N ILE A 14 -7.11 4.96 5.78
CA ILE A 14 -5.82 5.17 6.42
C ILE A 14 -5.76 4.52 7.80
N ASN A 15 -6.84 4.49 8.52
CA ASN A 15 -6.81 3.89 9.83
C ASN A 15 -6.56 2.39 9.76
N GLU A 16 -7.14 1.75 8.76
CA GLU A 16 -6.90 0.33 8.56
C GLU A 16 -5.51 0.08 8.00
N ILE A 17 -5.02 0.96 7.15
CA ILE A 17 -3.67 0.82 6.62
C ILE A 17 -2.66 0.89 7.75
N LEU A 18 -2.85 1.80 8.70
CA LEU A 18 -1.94 1.94 9.81
C LEU A 18 -1.91 0.68 10.68
N LYS A 19 -2.98 -0.09 10.69
CA LYS A 19 -2.99 -1.33 11.43
C LYS A 19 -2.41 -2.47 10.63
N THR A 20 -2.35 -2.30 9.33
CA THR A 20 -1.95 -3.37 8.41
C THR A 20 -0.48 -3.30 8.05
N LEU A 21 0.03 -2.11 7.80
CA LEU A 21 1.41 -1.91 7.40
C LEU A 21 2.20 -1.26 8.53
N PRO A 22 3.46 -1.63 8.69
CA PRO A 22 4.30 -1.00 9.72
C PRO A 22 4.86 0.34 9.29
N HIS A 23 4.76 0.67 8.02
CA HIS A 23 5.36 1.89 7.48
C HIS A 23 4.76 3.13 8.13
N ARG A 24 5.58 4.14 8.32
CA ARG A 24 5.12 5.42 8.87
C ARG A 24 5.83 6.54 8.12
N TYR A 25 5.40 7.75 8.35
CA TYR A 25 5.97 8.92 7.70
C TYR A 25 7.49 8.88 7.82
N PRO A 26 8.24 9.12 6.79
CA PRO A 26 7.81 9.54 5.45
C PRO A 26 7.71 8.38 4.45
N MET A 27 7.74 7.16 4.92
CA MET A 27 7.76 5.98 4.06
C MET A 27 6.41 5.31 3.86
N LEU A 28 5.36 5.81 4.48
CA LEU A 28 4.03 5.29 4.20
C LEU A 28 3.53 6.02 2.95
N LEU A 29 3.35 5.31 1.88
CA LEU A 29 3.14 5.92 0.58
C LEU A 29 1.78 5.65 -0.04
N ILE A 30 0.80 5.21 0.74
CA ILE A 30 -0.54 5.07 0.22
C ILE A 30 -1.53 5.65 1.23
N ASP A 31 -2.60 6.21 0.72
CA ASP A 31 -3.60 6.85 1.56
C ASP A 31 -4.82 5.97 1.73
N ARG A 32 -5.12 5.15 0.76
CA ARG A 32 -6.21 4.17 0.88
C ARG A 32 -6.11 3.16 -0.25
N VAL A 33 -6.76 2.05 -0.07
CA VAL A 33 -6.83 1.02 -1.09
C VAL A 33 -8.30 0.72 -1.30
N ILE A 34 -8.74 0.68 -2.53
CA ILE A 34 -10.14 0.46 -2.83
C ILE A 34 -10.32 -0.75 -3.73
N LYS A 35 -11.51 -1.25 -3.76
CA LYS A 35 -11.91 -2.34 -4.65
C LYS A 35 -11.03 -3.57 -4.57
N ILE A 36 -10.76 -4.01 -3.36
CA ILE A 36 -9.93 -5.19 -3.18
C ILE A 36 -10.71 -6.44 -3.52
N ARG A 37 -10.14 -7.22 -4.41
CA ARG A 37 -10.62 -8.56 -4.69
C ARG A 37 -9.60 -9.48 -4.09
N THR A 38 -10.03 -10.28 -3.14
CA THR A 38 -9.12 -11.10 -2.34
C THR A 38 -8.17 -11.90 -3.19
N ASP A 39 -6.88 -11.79 -2.89
CA ASP A 39 -5.82 -12.48 -3.62
C ASP A 39 -5.79 -12.21 -5.10
N TYR A 40 -6.36 -11.14 -5.55
CA TYR A 40 -6.42 -10.87 -6.97
C TYR A 40 -6.04 -9.44 -7.33
N SER A 41 -6.69 -8.44 -6.81
CA SER A 41 -6.40 -7.07 -7.22
C SER A 41 -6.88 -6.04 -6.24
N GLY A 42 -6.44 -4.83 -6.41
CA GLY A 42 -6.91 -3.69 -5.65
C GLY A 42 -6.30 -2.44 -6.26
N ILE A 43 -6.77 -1.30 -5.84
CA ILE A 43 -6.28 -0.03 -6.34
C ILE A 43 -5.79 0.79 -5.16
N GLY A 44 -4.51 1.07 -5.17
CA GLY A 44 -3.91 1.93 -4.14
C GLY A 44 -3.99 3.37 -4.58
N ILE A 45 -4.27 4.26 -3.66
CA ILE A 45 -4.36 5.67 -3.95
C ILE A 45 -3.38 6.43 -3.08
N LYS A 46 -2.57 7.25 -3.70
CA LYS A 46 -1.61 8.09 -3.02
C LYS A 46 -1.88 9.54 -3.42
N ASN A 47 -2.17 10.37 -2.45
CA ASN A 47 -2.32 11.80 -2.71
C ASN A 47 -0.95 12.44 -2.64
N VAL A 48 -0.51 13.04 -3.72
CA VAL A 48 0.81 13.62 -3.80
C VAL A 48 0.71 15.13 -3.63
N THR A 49 1.52 15.67 -2.75
CA THR A 49 1.61 17.11 -2.59
C THR A 49 3.07 17.52 -2.68
N PHE A 50 3.32 18.75 -3.11
CA PHE A 50 4.67 19.27 -3.16
C PHE A 50 5.29 19.25 -1.76
N ASN A 51 4.48 19.32 -0.73
CA ASN A 51 4.98 19.37 0.63
C ASN A 51 5.32 17.97 1.14
N GLU A 52 6.24 17.31 0.46
CA GLU A 52 6.70 15.98 0.83
C GLU A 52 8.21 15.93 0.68
N PRO A 53 8.88 15.20 1.56
CA PRO A 53 10.34 15.19 1.58
C PRO A 53 11.04 14.89 0.27
N PRO A 54 10.57 13.98 -0.59
CA PRO A 54 11.29 13.69 -1.81
C PRO A 54 11.49 14.89 -2.72
N PHE A 55 10.60 15.87 -2.65
CA PHE A 55 10.69 17.01 -3.54
C PHE A 55 11.77 18.02 -3.14
N LEU A 56 12.40 17.81 -2.00
CA LEU A 56 13.51 18.67 -1.63
C LEU A 56 14.68 18.46 -2.59
N GLY A 57 14.83 17.27 -3.08
CA GLY A 57 15.95 16.97 -3.95
C GLY A 57 15.60 16.43 -5.32
N HIS A 58 14.33 16.16 -5.58
CA HIS A 58 13.95 15.48 -6.80
C HIS A 58 12.84 16.24 -7.50
N PHE A 59 13.09 17.41 -8.03
CA PHE A 59 14.35 18.12 -8.08
C PHE A 59 14.09 19.53 -7.61
N PRO A 60 15.08 20.26 -7.12
CA PRO A 60 14.87 21.57 -6.52
C PRO A 60 14.11 22.56 -7.37
N ASP A 61 14.34 22.58 -8.67
CA ASP A 61 13.68 23.52 -9.54
C ASP A 61 12.51 22.89 -10.29
N ARG A 62 12.28 21.60 -10.13
CA ARG A 62 11.21 20.96 -10.86
C ARG A 62 10.77 19.72 -10.13
N PRO A 63 9.68 19.76 -9.41
CA PRO A 63 9.25 18.61 -8.63
C PRO A 63 8.74 17.49 -9.51
N VAL A 64 9.29 16.30 -9.31
CA VAL A 64 8.86 15.11 -10.01
C VAL A 64 8.78 14.00 -8.98
N TYR A 65 7.68 13.28 -8.93
CA TYR A 65 7.56 12.22 -7.95
C TYR A 65 8.49 11.08 -8.34
N PRO A 66 9.38 10.65 -7.44
CA PRO A 66 10.39 9.65 -7.81
C PRO A 66 9.76 8.32 -8.20
N GLY A 67 10.27 7.74 -9.29
CA GLY A 67 9.76 6.45 -9.75
C GLY A 67 9.94 5.35 -8.73
N VAL A 68 11.03 5.38 -7.96
CA VAL A 68 11.25 4.35 -6.94
C VAL A 68 10.18 4.42 -5.86
N MET A 69 9.65 5.61 -5.58
CA MET A 69 8.59 5.75 -4.61
C MET A 69 7.29 5.21 -5.16
N MET A 70 7.07 5.32 -6.46
CA MET A 70 5.89 4.73 -7.07
C MET A 70 5.90 3.24 -6.95
N ILE A 71 7.07 2.64 -7.18
CA ILE A 71 7.22 1.20 -7.06
C ILE A 71 6.98 0.77 -5.62
N GLU A 72 7.51 1.54 -4.68
CA GLU A 72 7.31 1.23 -3.28
C GLU A 72 5.82 1.34 -2.91
N ALA A 73 5.13 2.35 -3.44
CA ALA A 73 3.70 2.49 -3.17
C ALA A 73 2.92 1.30 -3.72
N MET A 74 3.33 0.79 -4.87
CA MET A 74 2.70 -0.41 -5.43
C MET A 74 2.94 -1.62 -4.55
N ALA A 75 4.14 -1.73 -4.01
CA ALA A 75 4.47 -2.83 -3.11
C ALA A 75 3.63 -2.75 -1.83
N GLN A 76 3.44 -1.54 -1.32
CA GLN A 76 2.62 -1.37 -0.12
C GLN A 76 1.16 -1.70 -0.39
N THR A 77 0.67 -1.33 -1.57
CA THR A 77 -0.68 -1.68 -1.98
C THR A 77 -0.83 -3.19 -2.03
N ALA A 78 0.16 -3.87 -2.63
CA ALA A 78 0.14 -5.32 -2.70
C ALA A 78 0.16 -5.93 -1.30
N GLY A 79 0.89 -5.32 -0.38
CA GLY A 79 0.94 -5.79 1.00
C GLY A 79 -0.41 -5.69 1.67
N VAL A 80 -1.12 -4.59 1.46
CA VAL A 80 -2.45 -4.43 2.02
C VAL A 80 -3.40 -5.48 1.45
N ILE A 81 -3.35 -5.69 0.14
CA ILE A 81 -4.20 -6.66 -0.50
C ILE A 81 -3.93 -8.05 0.06
N GLY A 82 -2.66 -8.39 0.21
CA GLY A 82 -2.28 -9.70 0.71
C GLY A 82 -2.72 -9.94 2.14
N ILE A 83 -2.53 -8.95 2.99
CA ILE A 83 -2.91 -9.10 4.39
C ILE A 83 -4.41 -9.16 4.53
N LYS A 84 -5.15 -8.33 3.78
CA LYS A 84 -6.59 -8.39 3.83
C LYS A 84 -7.11 -9.73 3.29
N SER A 85 -6.38 -10.30 2.37
CA SER A 85 -6.78 -11.57 1.79
C SER A 85 -6.70 -12.72 2.78
N VAL A 86 -5.80 -12.63 3.76
CA VAL A 86 -5.69 -13.67 4.74
C VAL A 86 -6.43 -13.38 6.04
N GLU A 87 -7.00 -12.20 6.17
CA GLU A 87 -7.77 -11.88 7.34
C GLU A 87 -8.99 -12.77 7.35
N GLY A 88 -9.37 -13.25 8.42
CA GLY A 88 -10.44 -14.19 8.49
C GLY A 88 -9.99 -15.64 8.52
N THR A 89 -8.73 -15.90 8.19
CA THR A 89 -8.23 -17.23 8.34
C THR A 89 -7.71 -17.37 9.73
N GLU A 90 -7.39 -18.59 10.13
CA GLU A 90 -6.90 -18.80 11.41
C GLU A 90 -5.60 -18.33 11.68
N LYS A 91 -4.74 -18.18 10.77
CA LYS A 91 -3.40 -17.78 10.97
C LYS A 91 -3.05 -16.68 10.09
N PRO A 92 -3.44 -15.48 10.36
CA PRO A 92 -3.04 -14.33 9.56
C PRO A 92 -1.57 -14.15 9.69
N ARG A 93 -0.89 -13.81 8.66
CA ARG A 93 0.51 -13.57 8.74
C ARG A 93 0.85 -12.49 7.83
N ALA A 94 1.91 -11.80 8.10
CA ALA A 94 2.41 -10.76 7.26
C ALA A 94 2.79 -11.36 5.95
N VAL A 95 2.34 -10.79 4.89
CA VAL A 95 2.67 -11.24 3.58
C VAL A 95 3.98 -10.68 3.18
N PHE A 96 4.27 -9.48 3.56
CA PHE A 96 5.47 -8.82 3.26
C PHE A 96 6.31 -8.80 4.46
N ARG A 97 7.45 -9.48 4.48
CA ARG A 97 8.28 -9.56 5.60
C ARG A 97 9.66 -9.50 5.22
N CYS A 98 10.37 -8.52 5.65
CA CYS A 98 11.79 -8.47 5.51
C CYS A 98 12.41 -9.34 6.54
N PRO A 99 13.49 -10.02 6.22
CA PRO A 99 14.20 -10.74 7.20
C PRO A 99 14.66 -9.79 8.29
N ARG A 100 14.52 -10.16 9.57
CA ARG A 100 14.97 -9.34 10.59
C ARG A 100 16.37 -9.39 10.71
N PRO A 101 17.05 -8.32 10.97
CA PRO A 101 18.46 -8.33 11.24
C PRO A 101 18.62 -9.08 12.52
N THR A 102 19.57 -9.87 12.62
CA THR A 102 19.77 -10.59 13.85
C THR A 102 20.70 -9.91 14.78
#